data_1c56e9477f3a64410151b9c51c3577e1
#
_entry.id   1c56e9477f3a64410151b9c51c3577e1
#
_cell.length_a   1.000
_cell.length_b   1.000
_cell.length_c   1.000
_cell.angle_alpha   90.00
_cell.angle_beta   90.00
_cell.angle_gamma   90.00
#
_symmetry.space_group_name_H-M   'P 1'
#
loop_
_entity.id
_entity.type
_entity.pdbx_description
1 polymer ?
#
loop_
_entity_poly.entity_id
_entity_poly.type
_entity_poly.pdbx_seq_one_letter_code
_entity_poly.pdbx_strand_id
1 'polypeptide(L)'
;MQAFTNPSRIIVTCNRGLAPGVQQELTELGFAPTGAFNTGVELSGTMSDCIRLNLSLRCASQVMYSLRKFRCDDPDELYRVVSSIPWESLIASGGYFTVDSNVVHPTIRSGMFANVKVKDAIVDRMRSATGERPDSGPELRGTVVYLFWRNEDAEIFIDTSGETLAKHGYRKIPGKAPMVEALAAGTILASKWDRKVPFVNPMCGSGTIAIEAALIATQRYPGLLRTRYAFMHVLGFDRNMYRVERERLDQLKSTANNPRIIATDISPEAVQFARTNAEAADVANLIDFSVCDFRETEIPPDGGVLMFNPEYGERLGEEAELIETYSQIGDFMKKKCGGYWGYVFTGNRELGKKIGLKPKRRIEFVTAQLDCRLLEFELYAGTRRVTPESKLESNPESNPVAEDGLN
;
A
#
# COMPACT_ATOMS: atom_id res chain seq x y z
N MET A 1 18.27 21.04 -16.94
CA MET A 1 18.31 19.62 -16.56
C MET A 1 17.16 18.92 -17.24
N GLN A 2 17.39 17.86 -18.02
CA GLN A 2 16.30 17.14 -18.70
C GLN A 2 15.78 16.03 -17.77
N ALA A 3 15.05 16.40 -16.72
CA ALA A 3 14.61 15.46 -15.68
C ALA A 3 13.73 14.33 -16.23
N PHE A 4 12.94 14.59 -17.26
CA PHE A 4 12.07 13.58 -17.88
C PHE A 4 12.81 12.53 -18.71
N THR A 5 14.07 12.76 -19.06
CA THR A 5 14.89 11.83 -19.88
C THR A 5 16.12 11.32 -19.15
N ASN A 6 16.61 12.04 -18.14
CA ASN A 6 17.80 11.63 -17.41
C ASN A 6 17.41 10.69 -16.26
N PRO A 7 18.06 9.52 -16.14
CA PRO A 7 17.84 8.66 -15.01
C PRO A 7 18.42 9.27 -13.72
N SER A 8 17.71 9.06 -12.63
CA SER A 8 18.17 9.40 -11.29
C SER A 8 17.64 8.36 -10.29
N ARG A 9 18.04 8.50 -9.05
CA ARG A 9 17.50 7.73 -7.95
C ARG A 9 16.03 8.09 -7.74
N ILE A 10 15.17 7.08 -7.65
CA ILE A 10 13.75 7.24 -7.31
C ILE A 10 13.51 6.51 -5.98
N ILE A 11 12.80 7.16 -5.08
CA ILE A 11 12.30 6.56 -3.85
C ILE A 11 10.78 6.48 -3.93
N VAL A 12 10.26 5.27 -3.88
CA VAL A 12 8.83 5.03 -3.67
C VAL A 12 8.62 4.86 -2.17
N THR A 13 8.00 5.85 -1.53
CA THR A 13 7.68 5.75 -0.10
C THR A 13 6.40 4.99 0.13
N CYS A 14 6.28 4.33 1.28
CA CYS A 14 5.08 3.62 1.71
C CYS A 14 4.99 3.56 3.24
N ASN A 15 3.83 3.19 3.78
CA ASN A 15 3.70 2.89 5.19
C ASN A 15 4.49 1.63 5.55
N ARG A 16 4.97 1.58 6.80
CA ARG A 16 5.73 0.43 7.31
C ARG A 16 4.92 -0.86 7.17
N GLY A 17 5.56 -1.89 6.60
CA GLY A 17 4.94 -3.18 6.27
C GLY A 17 4.47 -3.29 4.82
N LEU A 18 4.36 -2.19 4.05
CA LEU A 18 3.95 -2.19 2.65
C LEU A 18 5.11 -2.33 1.65
N ALA A 19 6.36 -2.17 2.07
CA ALA A 19 7.52 -2.25 1.17
C ALA A 19 7.59 -3.57 0.35
N PRO A 20 7.26 -4.76 0.89
CA PRO A 20 7.19 -5.97 0.07
C PRO A 20 6.15 -5.90 -1.04
N GLY A 21 4.97 -5.30 -0.77
CA GLY A 21 3.94 -5.07 -1.78
C GLY A 21 4.42 -4.11 -2.88
N VAL A 22 5.07 -3.01 -2.51
CA VAL A 22 5.69 -2.07 -3.47
C VAL A 22 6.75 -2.77 -4.32
N GLN A 23 7.62 -3.61 -3.74
CA GLN A 23 8.62 -4.37 -4.50
C GLN A 23 7.97 -5.31 -5.51
N GLN A 24 6.91 -6.02 -5.10
CA GLN A 24 6.14 -6.88 -6.00
C GLN A 24 5.55 -6.08 -7.16
N GLU A 25 4.88 -4.96 -6.88
CA GLU A 25 4.29 -4.10 -7.91
C GLU A 25 5.35 -3.55 -8.88
N LEU A 26 6.50 -3.08 -8.37
CA LEU A 26 7.61 -2.62 -9.22
C LEU A 26 8.10 -3.71 -10.15
N THR A 27 8.25 -4.94 -9.66
CA THR A 27 8.68 -6.09 -10.46
C THR A 27 7.63 -6.45 -11.53
N GLU A 28 6.34 -6.47 -11.16
CA GLU A 28 5.23 -6.71 -12.11
C GLU A 28 5.17 -5.63 -13.21
N LEU A 29 5.55 -4.39 -12.88
CA LEU A 29 5.67 -3.27 -13.83
C LEU A 29 6.95 -3.30 -14.67
N GLY A 30 7.88 -4.24 -14.42
CA GLY A 30 9.14 -4.38 -15.14
C GLY A 30 10.25 -3.44 -14.64
N PHE A 31 10.12 -2.85 -13.47
CA PHE A 31 11.19 -2.11 -12.81
C PHE A 31 12.06 -3.03 -11.94
N ALA A 32 13.35 -2.71 -11.85
CA ALA A 32 14.31 -3.42 -11.00
C ALA A 32 14.58 -2.59 -9.71
N PRO A 33 14.04 -2.98 -8.55
CA PRO A 33 14.40 -2.36 -7.28
C PRO A 33 15.90 -2.51 -7.00
N THR A 34 16.57 -1.43 -6.57
CA THR A 34 17.98 -1.41 -6.19
C THR A 34 18.18 -1.52 -4.68
N GLY A 35 17.13 -1.25 -3.90
CA GLY A 35 17.15 -1.35 -2.45
C GLY A 35 15.74 -1.27 -1.86
N ALA A 36 15.59 -1.75 -0.63
CA ALA A 36 14.36 -1.62 0.12
C ALA A 36 14.64 -1.32 1.59
N PHE A 37 13.77 -0.56 2.22
CA PHE A 37 13.78 -0.22 3.63
C PHE A 37 12.35 -0.24 4.20
N ASN A 38 12.20 -0.11 5.50
CA ASN A 38 10.90 -0.32 6.17
C ASN A 38 9.74 0.55 5.64
N THR A 39 10.06 1.71 5.06
CA THR A 39 9.07 2.71 4.62
C THR A 39 9.22 3.08 3.14
N GLY A 40 9.85 2.23 2.34
CA GLY A 40 9.99 2.50 0.92
C GLY A 40 10.91 1.56 0.17
N VAL A 41 10.96 1.78 -1.13
CA VAL A 41 11.76 1.02 -2.08
C VAL A 41 12.51 1.98 -3.00
N GLU A 42 13.75 1.65 -3.29
CA GLU A 42 14.63 2.42 -4.17
C GLU A 42 14.74 1.76 -5.53
N LEU A 43 14.79 2.59 -6.58
CA LEU A 43 15.08 2.17 -7.94
C LEU A 43 15.78 3.32 -8.71
N SER A 44 16.27 3.03 -9.91
CA SER A 44 16.76 4.03 -10.85
C SER A 44 15.77 4.21 -11.99
N GLY A 45 15.51 5.44 -12.39
CA GLY A 45 14.61 5.76 -13.50
C GLY A 45 14.53 7.25 -13.78
N THR A 46 13.74 7.62 -14.78
CA THR A 46 13.51 8.99 -15.21
C THR A 46 12.25 9.57 -14.54
N MET A 47 12.02 10.87 -14.65
CA MET A 47 10.74 11.45 -14.22
C MET A 47 9.56 10.97 -15.08
N SER A 48 9.82 10.52 -16.31
CA SER A 48 8.81 9.82 -17.12
C SER A 48 8.39 8.49 -16.50
N ASP A 49 9.34 7.75 -15.90
CA ASP A 49 9.02 6.54 -15.14
C ASP A 49 8.21 6.87 -13.88
N CYS A 50 8.45 8.03 -13.25
CA CYS A 50 7.63 8.48 -12.13
C CYS A 50 6.16 8.67 -12.51
N ILE A 51 5.84 9.12 -13.75
CA ILE A 51 4.45 9.19 -14.23
C ILE A 51 3.82 7.79 -14.19
N ARG A 52 4.50 6.80 -14.74
CA ARG A 52 4.03 5.41 -14.77
C ARG A 52 3.86 4.84 -13.36
N LEU A 53 4.80 5.11 -12.46
CA LEU A 53 4.74 4.67 -11.06
C LEU A 53 3.55 5.31 -10.31
N ASN A 54 3.36 6.62 -10.46
CA ASN A 54 2.23 7.32 -9.84
C ASN A 54 0.86 6.81 -10.32
N LEU A 55 0.76 6.39 -11.58
CA LEU A 55 -0.49 5.87 -12.13
C LEU A 55 -0.78 4.43 -11.73
N SER A 56 0.27 3.63 -11.46
CA SER A 56 0.14 2.19 -11.34
C SER A 56 0.20 1.65 -9.91
N LEU A 57 0.99 2.28 -9.02
CA LEU A 57 1.23 1.76 -7.68
C LEU A 57 0.02 1.88 -6.76
N ARG A 58 -0.24 0.79 -6.01
CA ARG A 58 -1.34 0.70 -5.03
C ARG A 58 -0.85 0.86 -3.59
N CYS A 59 0.35 0.32 -3.29
CA CYS A 59 0.90 0.29 -1.93
C CYS A 59 1.76 1.51 -1.60
N ALA A 60 1.97 2.42 -2.55
CA ALA A 60 2.82 3.59 -2.39
C ALA A 60 2.12 4.74 -1.66
N SER A 61 2.93 5.58 -1.02
CA SER A 61 2.50 6.89 -0.49
C SER A 61 2.92 8.03 -1.42
N GLN A 62 4.17 8.02 -1.89
CA GLN A 62 4.72 9.04 -2.79
C GLN A 62 5.83 8.44 -3.66
N VAL A 63 6.06 9.09 -4.81
CA VAL A 63 7.15 8.77 -5.73
C VAL A 63 8.07 9.99 -5.80
N MET A 64 9.28 9.85 -5.26
CA MET A 64 10.27 10.91 -5.08
C MET A 64 11.39 10.76 -6.12
N TYR A 65 11.61 11.77 -6.95
CA TYR A 65 12.72 11.82 -7.91
C TYR A 65 13.88 12.64 -7.35
N SER A 66 15.05 12.04 -7.16
CA SER A 66 16.21 12.68 -6.54
C SER A 66 16.86 13.69 -7.49
N LEU A 67 17.09 14.90 -6.98
CA LEU A 67 17.85 15.95 -7.68
C LEU A 67 19.30 15.98 -7.24
N ARG A 68 19.54 15.88 -5.92
CA ARG A 68 20.88 15.99 -5.35
C ARG A 68 20.94 15.32 -3.99
N LYS A 69 21.87 14.40 -3.81
CA LYS A 69 22.29 13.86 -2.52
C LYS A 69 23.63 14.48 -2.12
N PHE A 70 23.79 14.90 -0.85
CA PHE A 70 24.98 15.59 -0.36
C PHE A 70 25.11 15.43 1.15
N ARG A 71 26.30 15.74 1.68
CA ARG A 71 26.52 15.90 3.11
C ARG A 71 26.26 17.33 3.47
N CYS A 72 25.69 17.56 4.65
CA CYS A 72 25.29 18.87 5.11
C CYS A 72 25.16 18.89 6.63
N ASP A 73 26.00 19.73 7.28
CA ASP A 73 26.06 19.82 8.73
C ASP A 73 25.33 21.07 9.27
N ASP A 74 25.10 22.05 8.42
CA ASP A 74 24.51 23.32 8.81
C ASP A 74 23.54 23.91 7.74
N PRO A 75 22.66 24.85 8.13
CA PRO A 75 21.70 25.45 7.22
C PRO A 75 22.30 26.31 6.10
N ASP A 76 23.52 26.85 6.28
CA ASP A 76 24.14 27.71 5.27
C ASP A 76 24.75 26.83 4.15
N GLU A 77 25.23 25.64 4.50
CA GLU A 77 25.62 24.64 3.53
C GLU A 77 24.40 24.10 2.76
N LEU A 78 23.29 23.81 3.44
CA LEU A 78 22.02 23.46 2.80
C LEU A 78 21.62 24.53 1.78
N TYR A 79 21.63 25.82 2.18
CA TYR A 79 21.30 26.92 1.30
C TYR A 79 22.21 26.96 0.06
N ARG A 80 23.55 26.85 0.24
CA ARG A 80 24.52 26.87 -0.88
C ARG A 80 24.29 25.74 -1.87
N VAL A 81 24.09 24.52 -1.40
CA VAL A 81 23.85 23.37 -2.25
C VAL A 81 22.52 23.49 -2.98
N VAL A 82 21.45 23.88 -2.29
CA VAL A 82 20.13 24.05 -2.90
C VAL A 82 20.14 25.17 -3.94
N SER A 83 20.82 26.30 -3.69
CA SER A 83 20.99 27.39 -4.66
C SER A 83 21.78 26.98 -5.91
N SER A 84 22.60 25.93 -5.83
CA SER A 84 23.36 25.41 -7.00
C SER A 84 22.52 24.54 -7.96
N ILE A 85 21.33 24.11 -7.56
CA ILE A 85 20.40 23.35 -8.41
C ILE A 85 19.78 24.29 -9.45
N PRO A 86 19.71 23.92 -10.73
CA PRO A 86 19.14 24.77 -11.77
C PRO A 86 17.61 24.75 -11.74
N TRP A 87 17.02 25.42 -10.75
CA TRP A 87 15.58 25.45 -10.50
C TRP A 87 14.78 26.01 -11.69
N GLU A 88 15.37 26.92 -12.45
CA GLU A 88 14.81 27.48 -13.70
C GLU A 88 14.56 26.43 -14.78
N SER A 89 15.09 25.22 -14.65
CA SER A 89 14.81 24.10 -15.51
C SER A 89 13.70 23.16 -14.98
N LEU A 90 13.19 23.41 -13.78
CA LEU A 90 12.23 22.57 -13.08
C LEU A 90 10.95 23.33 -12.72
N ILE A 91 11.06 24.62 -12.39
CA ILE A 91 9.97 25.48 -11.99
C ILE A 91 9.80 26.58 -13.05
N ALA A 92 8.57 26.77 -13.51
CA ALA A 92 8.27 27.84 -14.45
C ALA A 92 8.55 29.23 -13.87
N SER A 93 8.99 30.17 -14.69
CA SER A 93 9.08 31.58 -14.31
C SER A 93 7.72 32.09 -13.87
N GLY A 94 7.63 32.75 -12.71
CA GLY A 94 6.36 33.11 -12.07
C GLY A 94 5.49 31.93 -11.61
N GLY A 95 6.02 30.71 -11.62
CA GLY A 95 5.33 29.51 -11.16
C GLY A 95 5.14 29.45 -9.64
N TYR A 96 4.52 28.37 -9.18
CA TYR A 96 4.29 28.12 -7.76
C TYR A 96 5.02 26.86 -7.32
N PHE A 97 5.58 26.86 -6.11
CA PHE A 97 6.16 25.66 -5.52
C PHE A 97 5.88 25.54 -4.01
N THR A 98 5.96 24.33 -3.52
CA THR A 98 5.84 23.98 -2.09
C THR A 98 7.12 23.30 -1.65
N VAL A 99 7.56 23.54 -0.40
CA VAL A 99 8.64 22.79 0.23
C VAL A 99 8.07 22.01 1.39
N ASP A 100 8.29 20.69 1.38
CA ASP A 100 8.03 19.79 2.50
C ASP A 100 9.32 19.08 2.91
N SER A 101 9.39 18.54 4.14
CA SER A 101 10.61 17.92 4.63
C SER A 101 10.39 16.86 5.69
N ASN A 102 11.37 15.97 5.78
CA ASN A 102 11.62 15.13 6.94
C ASN A 102 13.02 15.43 7.47
N VAL A 103 13.09 16.14 8.61
CA VAL A 103 14.34 16.58 9.21
C VAL A 103 14.53 15.94 10.57
N VAL A 104 15.63 15.20 10.73
CA VAL A 104 16.11 14.65 12.00
C VAL A 104 17.56 15.07 12.18
N HIS A 105 17.79 16.20 12.87
CA HIS A 105 19.11 16.81 13.00
C HIS A 105 19.37 17.25 14.44
N PRO A 106 20.61 17.12 14.98
CA PRO A 106 20.90 17.44 16.38
C PRO A 106 20.60 18.89 16.78
N THR A 107 20.81 19.84 15.87
CA THR A 107 20.67 21.28 16.14
C THR A 107 19.43 21.90 15.52
N ILE A 108 18.81 21.27 14.53
CA ILE A 108 17.64 21.80 13.83
C ILE A 108 16.37 21.17 14.43
N ARG A 109 15.71 21.94 15.29
CA ARG A 109 14.53 21.48 16.03
C ARG A 109 13.20 21.55 15.25
N SER A 110 13.18 22.28 14.13
CA SER A 110 11.95 22.49 13.34
C SER A 110 12.20 22.27 11.86
N GLY A 111 11.47 21.34 11.25
CA GLY A 111 11.45 21.15 9.79
C GLY A 111 11.02 22.42 9.05
N MET A 112 10.14 23.25 9.66
CA MET A 112 9.70 24.52 9.06
C MET A 112 10.89 25.48 8.82
N PHE A 113 11.88 25.52 9.72
CA PHE A 113 13.07 26.33 9.52
C PHE A 113 13.87 25.85 8.29
N ALA A 114 14.05 24.55 8.14
CA ALA A 114 14.72 23.97 6.98
C ALA A 114 13.93 24.25 5.68
N ASN A 115 12.60 24.15 5.73
CA ASN A 115 11.74 24.48 4.59
C ASN A 115 11.91 25.94 4.15
N VAL A 116 11.99 26.87 5.08
CA VAL A 116 12.24 28.30 4.78
C VAL A 116 13.62 28.48 4.12
N LYS A 117 14.67 27.83 4.63
CA LYS A 117 16.02 27.89 4.02
C LYS A 117 16.03 27.35 2.59
N VAL A 118 15.40 26.20 2.34
CA VAL A 118 15.26 25.63 1.00
C VAL A 118 14.46 26.57 0.09
N LYS A 119 13.33 27.11 0.59
CA LYS A 119 12.51 28.08 -0.16
C LYS A 119 13.32 29.31 -0.56
N ASP A 120 14.06 29.92 0.38
CA ASP A 120 14.85 31.11 0.12
C ASP A 120 15.95 30.84 -0.91
N ALA A 121 16.64 29.70 -0.82
CA ALA A 121 17.63 29.27 -1.80
C ALA A 121 17.05 29.12 -3.22
N ILE A 122 15.86 28.53 -3.34
CA ILE A 122 15.13 28.40 -4.63
C ILE A 122 14.76 29.77 -5.19
N VAL A 123 14.18 30.63 -4.35
CA VAL A 123 13.73 31.97 -4.75
C VAL A 123 14.90 32.84 -5.22
N ASP A 124 16.01 32.83 -4.48
CA ASP A 124 17.18 33.64 -4.84
C ASP A 124 17.85 33.13 -6.14
N ARG A 125 17.96 31.80 -6.31
CA ARG A 125 18.41 31.22 -7.58
C ARG A 125 17.52 31.61 -8.74
N MET A 126 16.21 31.46 -8.62
CA MET A 126 15.24 31.79 -9.66
C MET A 126 15.32 33.26 -10.03
N ARG A 127 15.34 34.15 -9.04
CA ARG A 127 15.48 35.60 -9.26
C ARG A 127 16.78 35.93 -10.00
N SER A 128 17.90 35.29 -9.62
CA SER A 128 19.18 35.50 -10.28
C SER A 128 19.19 34.98 -11.73
N ALA A 129 18.53 33.85 -11.99
CA ALA A 129 18.57 33.18 -13.30
C ALA A 129 17.53 33.73 -14.29
N THR A 130 16.36 34.15 -13.82
CA THR A 130 15.21 34.54 -14.67
C THR A 130 14.75 35.99 -14.46
N GLY A 131 15.24 36.66 -13.43
CA GLY A 131 14.76 38.00 -13.04
C GLY A 131 13.42 37.98 -12.27
N GLU A 132 12.75 36.82 -12.18
CA GLU A 132 11.45 36.69 -11.56
C GLU A 132 11.49 35.84 -10.28
N ARG A 133 10.58 36.15 -9.37
CA ARG A 133 10.39 35.39 -8.15
C ARG A 133 9.19 34.43 -8.33
N PRO A 134 9.37 33.11 -8.16
CA PRO A 134 8.24 32.19 -8.10
C PRO A 134 7.45 32.41 -6.81
N ASP A 135 6.15 32.15 -6.86
CA ASP A 135 5.29 32.14 -5.67
C ASP A 135 5.47 30.83 -4.89
N SER A 136 5.20 30.84 -3.58
CA SER A 136 5.39 29.64 -2.74
C SER A 136 4.47 29.65 -1.53
N GLY A 137 4.04 28.46 -1.11
CA GLY A 137 3.17 28.28 0.05
C GLY A 137 2.91 26.78 0.33
N PRO A 138 1.97 26.45 1.23
CA PRO A 138 1.71 25.08 1.65
C PRO A 138 0.82 24.29 0.69
N GLU A 139 0.23 24.93 -0.31
CA GLU A 139 -0.74 24.30 -1.22
C GLU A 139 -0.04 23.43 -2.27
N LEU A 140 -0.55 22.23 -2.50
CA LEU A 140 -0.01 21.29 -3.49
C LEU A 140 -0.51 21.58 -4.91
N ARG A 141 -0.39 22.83 -5.35
CA ARG A 141 -0.86 23.31 -6.68
C ARG A 141 0.27 23.63 -7.65
N GLY A 142 1.50 23.29 -7.31
CA GLY A 142 2.70 23.55 -8.12
C GLY A 142 3.72 22.44 -7.99
N THR A 143 4.97 22.76 -8.28
CA THR A 143 6.09 21.84 -8.08
C THR A 143 6.30 21.57 -6.60
N VAL A 144 6.41 20.33 -6.17
CA VAL A 144 6.63 19.96 -4.78
C VAL A 144 8.08 19.53 -4.61
N VAL A 145 8.81 20.30 -3.82
CA VAL A 145 10.21 20.04 -3.44
C VAL A 145 10.22 19.38 -2.08
N TYR A 146 10.94 18.29 -1.95
CA TYR A 146 11.02 17.56 -0.70
C TYR A 146 12.48 17.47 -0.22
N LEU A 147 12.72 17.87 1.03
CA LEU A 147 14.01 17.74 1.70
C LEU A 147 13.97 16.55 2.66
N PHE A 148 14.83 15.57 2.43
CA PHE A 148 15.21 14.60 3.44
C PHE A 148 16.55 15.03 4.06
N TRP A 149 16.60 15.22 5.39
CA TRP A 149 17.82 15.60 6.08
C TRP A 149 17.94 14.86 7.41
N ARG A 150 18.89 13.95 7.46
CA ARG A 150 19.13 13.14 8.66
C ARG A 150 20.58 13.21 9.05
N ASN A 151 20.85 13.83 10.21
CA ASN A 151 22.21 14.14 10.67
C ASN A 151 22.98 14.90 9.57
N GLU A 152 24.08 14.35 9.07
CA GLU A 152 24.91 14.91 8.01
C GLU A 152 24.44 14.55 6.59
N ASP A 153 23.49 13.65 6.44
CA ASP A 153 23.01 13.21 5.13
C ASP A 153 21.77 14.01 4.71
N ALA A 154 21.87 14.70 3.60
CA ALA A 154 20.78 15.46 3.01
C ALA A 154 20.52 15.02 1.56
N GLU A 155 19.26 15.07 1.15
CA GLU A 155 18.85 14.80 -0.22
C GLU A 155 17.64 15.67 -0.60
N ILE A 156 17.71 16.29 -1.77
CA ILE A 156 16.63 17.08 -2.35
C ILE A 156 15.94 16.26 -3.44
N PHE A 157 14.62 16.19 -3.36
CA PHE A 157 13.77 15.50 -4.32
C PHE A 157 12.74 16.45 -4.93
N ILE A 158 12.22 16.04 -6.08
CA ILE A 158 10.89 16.42 -6.52
C ILE A 158 9.92 15.33 -6.07
N ASP A 159 8.94 15.68 -5.24
CA ASP A 159 7.77 14.83 -5.03
C ASP A 159 6.90 14.89 -6.29
N THR A 160 6.82 13.80 -7.01
CA THR A 160 6.09 13.72 -8.26
C THR A 160 4.60 13.43 -8.07
N SER A 161 4.20 13.02 -6.86
CA SER A 161 2.83 12.65 -6.50
C SER A 161 2.00 13.86 -6.05
N GLY A 162 2.54 14.67 -5.16
CA GLY A 162 1.82 15.75 -4.47
C GLY A 162 0.93 15.21 -3.36
N GLU A 163 -0.38 15.12 -3.59
CA GLU A 163 -1.25 14.42 -2.66
C GLU A 163 -0.87 12.94 -2.56
N THR A 164 -0.95 12.39 -1.33
CA THR A 164 -0.53 11.00 -1.09
C THR A 164 -1.26 10.00 -2.00
N LEU A 165 -0.49 9.05 -2.56
CA LEU A 165 -1.03 7.93 -3.34
C LEU A 165 -1.76 6.91 -2.47
N ALA A 166 -1.52 6.90 -1.16
CA ALA A 166 -2.15 5.95 -0.24
C ALA A 166 -3.68 6.05 -0.22
N LYS A 167 -4.23 7.20 -0.65
CA LYS A 167 -5.65 7.40 -0.90
C LYS A 167 -5.92 7.25 -2.40
N HIS A 168 -6.66 6.23 -2.78
CA HIS A 168 -6.90 5.90 -4.19
C HIS A 168 -7.97 6.79 -4.87
N GLY A 169 -8.69 7.61 -4.07
CA GLY A 169 -9.57 8.67 -4.59
C GLY A 169 -11.03 8.26 -4.81
N TYR A 170 -11.38 6.98 -4.71
CA TYR A 170 -12.75 6.52 -4.89
C TYR A 170 -13.63 6.67 -3.62
N ARG A 171 -13.04 6.85 -2.44
CA ARG A 171 -13.79 6.93 -1.18
C ARG A 171 -14.62 8.20 -1.11
N LYS A 172 -15.93 8.07 -1.25
CA LYS A 172 -16.90 9.16 -1.08
C LYS A 172 -17.41 9.23 0.35
N ILE A 173 -17.62 8.06 0.97
CA ILE A 173 -18.14 7.94 2.32
C ILE A 173 -17.19 7.06 3.14
N PRO A 174 -16.51 7.61 4.16
CA PRO A 174 -15.46 6.87 4.89
C PRO A 174 -15.99 5.79 5.85
N GLY A 175 -17.19 5.95 6.43
CA GLY A 175 -17.64 5.14 7.56
C GLY A 175 -16.92 5.54 8.86
N LYS A 176 -17.01 4.70 9.92
CA LYS A 176 -16.50 5.04 11.27
C LYS A 176 -14.96 4.97 11.38
N ALA A 177 -14.35 3.92 10.86
CA ALA A 177 -12.89 3.68 10.95
C ALA A 177 -12.39 2.95 9.68
N PRO A 178 -12.34 3.63 8.54
CA PRO A 178 -12.00 2.97 7.28
C PRO A 178 -10.52 2.64 7.21
N MET A 179 -10.20 1.42 6.75
CA MET A 179 -8.83 1.07 6.38
C MET A 179 -8.36 1.97 5.23
N VAL A 180 -7.11 2.41 5.25
CA VAL A 180 -6.50 3.16 4.15
C VAL A 180 -6.38 2.25 2.92
N GLU A 181 -6.65 2.78 1.74
CA GLU A 181 -6.74 2.01 0.49
C GLU A 181 -5.44 1.28 0.16
N ALA A 182 -4.30 1.95 0.27
CA ALA A 182 -2.98 1.33 0.07
C ALA A 182 -2.70 0.18 1.05
N LEU A 183 -3.20 0.28 2.29
CA LEU A 183 -3.07 -0.79 3.28
C LEU A 183 -3.95 -1.99 2.89
N ALA A 184 -5.19 -1.75 2.47
CA ALA A 184 -6.07 -2.81 2.01
C ALA A 184 -5.47 -3.54 0.79
N ALA A 185 -4.98 -2.81 -0.21
CA ALA A 185 -4.27 -3.37 -1.34
C ALA A 185 -3.06 -4.22 -0.90
N GLY A 186 -2.25 -3.68 0.03
CA GLY A 186 -1.08 -4.38 0.57
C GLY A 186 -1.42 -5.67 1.33
N THR A 187 -2.53 -5.71 2.08
CA THR A 187 -3.00 -6.93 2.76
C THR A 187 -3.44 -8.00 1.76
N ILE A 188 -4.10 -7.59 0.67
CA ILE A 188 -4.51 -8.50 -0.41
C ILE A 188 -3.28 -9.05 -1.14
N LEU A 189 -2.32 -8.20 -1.51
CA LEU A 189 -1.08 -8.64 -2.17
C LEU A 189 -0.23 -9.56 -1.28
N ALA A 190 -0.26 -9.37 0.04
CA ALA A 190 0.42 -10.24 1.00
C ALA A 190 -0.27 -11.59 1.22
N SER A 191 -1.51 -11.74 0.75
CA SER A 191 -2.32 -12.95 0.87
C SER A 191 -1.91 -14.02 -0.16
N LYS A 192 -2.53 -15.21 -0.06
CA LYS A 192 -2.41 -16.32 -1.03
C LYS A 192 -3.41 -16.22 -2.18
N TRP A 193 -4.08 -15.08 -2.34
CA TRP A 193 -5.04 -14.92 -3.41
C TRP A 193 -4.36 -14.81 -4.78
N ASP A 194 -4.72 -15.72 -5.66
CA ASP A 194 -4.19 -15.80 -7.03
C ASP A 194 -4.99 -14.98 -8.06
N ARG A 195 -6.01 -14.24 -7.59
CA ARG A 195 -6.94 -13.44 -8.41
C ARG A 195 -7.86 -14.28 -9.33
N LYS A 196 -7.97 -15.59 -9.10
CA LYS A 196 -8.80 -16.52 -9.90
C LYS A 196 -9.88 -17.19 -9.06
N VAL A 197 -9.57 -17.50 -7.80
CA VAL A 197 -10.52 -18.10 -6.85
C VAL A 197 -11.37 -17.01 -6.18
N PRO A 198 -12.55 -17.37 -5.62
CA PRO A 198 -13.39 -16.43 -4.89
C PRO A 198 -12.68 -15.66 -3.80
N PHE A 199 -13.07 -14.39 -3.62
CA PHE A 199 -12.61 -13.53 -2.54
C PHE A 199 -13.82 -13.10 -1.70
N VAL A 200 -13.80 -13.41 -0.39
CA VAL A 200 -14.91 -13.13 0.52
C VAL A 200 -14.46 -12.16 1.60
N ASN A 201 -15.17 -11.06 1.75
CA ASN A 201 -14.90 -10.02 2.74
C ASN A 201 -16.12 -9.79 3.65
N PRO A 202 -16.32 -10.64 4.66
CA PRO A 202 -17.32 -10.37 5.69
C PRO A 202 -16.90 -9.19 6.58
N MET A 203 -17.88 -8.51 7.21
CA MET A 203 -17.66 -7.30 8.00
C MET A 203 -16.95 -6.22 7.17
N CYS A 204 -17.46 -5.99 5.93
CA CYS A 204 -16.78 -5.19 4.92
C CYS A 204 -16.74 -3.68 5.23
N GLY A 205 -17.56 -3.19 6.15
CA GLY A 205 -17.67 -1.77 6.48
C GLY A 205 -17.96 -0.94 5.23
N SER A 206 -17.17 0.10 4.98
CA SER A 206 -17.28 0.94 3.77
C SER A 206 -16.72 0.30 2.48
N GLY A 207 -16.40 -1.02 2.50
CA GLY A 207 -16.08 -1.83 1.33
C GLY A 207 -14.63 -1.79 0.87
N THR A 208 -13.71 -1.18 1.60
CA THR A 208 -12.35 -0.92 1.11
C THR A 208 -11.63 -2.18 0.62
N ILE A 209 -11.64 -3.28 1.39
CA ILE A 209 -10.95 -4.53 1.01
C ILE A 209 -11.59 -5.15 -0.24
N ALA A 210 -12.93 -5.21 -0.30
CA ALA A 210 -13.62 -5.77 -1.47
C ALA A 210 -13.40 -4.94 -2.73
N ILE A 211 -13.40 -3.60 -2.62
CA ILE A 211 -13.12 -2.69 -3.74
C ILE A 211 -11.69 -2.87 -4.24
N GLU A 212 -10.70 -2.91 -3.34
CA GLU A 212 -9.31 -3.15 -3.73
C GLU A 212 -9.13 -4.54 -4.36
N ALA A 213 -9.81 -5.57 -3.87
CA ALA A 213 -9.81 -6.89 -4.50
C ALA A 213 -10.37 -6.82 -5.93
N ALA A 214 -11.47 -6.11 -6.16
CA ALA A 214 -12.05 -5.93 -7.49
C ALA A 214 -11.13 -5.14 -8.43
N LEU A 215 -10.49 -4.07 -7.95
CA LEU A 215 -9.50 -3.31 -8.71
C LEU A 215 -8.27 -4.14 -9.09
N ILE A 216 -7.80 -4.99 -8.17
CA ILE A 216 -6.65 -5.89 -8.40
C ILE A 216 -7.04 -7.02 -9.38
N ALA A 217 -8.19 -7.66 -9.20
CA ALA A 217 -8.66 -8.74 -10.07
C ALA A 217 -8.80 -8.28 -11.52
N THR A 218 -9.30 -7.07 -11.72
CA THR A 218 -9.60 -6.51 -13.04
C THR A 218 -8.49 -5.66 -13.63
N GLN A 219 -7.31 -5.61 -12.99
CA GLN A 219 -6.18 -4.77 -13.43
C GLN A 219 -6.55 -3.29 -13.61
N ARG A 220 -7.46 -2.78 -12.78
CA ARG A 220 -7.81 -1.37 -12.74
C ARG A 220 -6.85 -0.63 -11.80
N TYR A 221 -6.12 0.30 -12.31
CA TYR A 221 -5.08 1.02 -11.58
C TYR A 221 -5.65 2.25 -10.85
N PRO A 222 -5.36 2.44 -9.54
CA PRO A 222 -5.96 3.50 -8.75
C PRO A 222 -5.58 4.91 -9.24
N GLY A 223 -4.40 5.07 -9.82
CA GLY A 223 -3.98 6.35 -10.38
C GLY A 223 -4.87 6.84 -11.53
N LEU A 224 -5.65 5.97 -12.18
CA LEU A 224 -6.62 6.40 -13.20
C LEU A 224 -7.83 7.13 -12.60
N LEU A 225 -8.10 6.95 -11.30
CA LEU A 225 -9.17 7.64 -10.58
C LEU A 225 -8.78 9.06 -10.13
N ARG A 226 -7.51 9.43 -10.31
CA ARG A 226 -6.95 10.74 -9.95
C ARG A 226 -6.71 11.58 -11.20
N THR A 227 -6.80 12.89 -11.04
CA THR A 227 -6.61 13.86 -12.14
C THR A 227 -5.48 14.85 -11.91
N ARG A 228 -4.91 14.89 -10.69
CA ARG A 228 -3.88 15.84 -10.30
C ARG A 228 -2.68 15.14 -9.72
N TYR A 229 -1.50 15.52 -10.18
CA TYR A 229 -0.20 15.05 -9.72
C TYR A 229 0.81 16.19 -9.75
N ALA A 230 1.77 16.20 -8.83
CA ALA A 230 2.78 17.26 -8.77
C ALA A 230 3.72 17.25 -9.97
N PHE A 231 3.99 16.09 -10.59
CA PHE A 231 4.81 16.03 -11.83
C PHE A 231 4.25 16.87 -12.98
N MET A 232 2.95 17.16 -12.99
CA MET A 232 2.30 17.97 -14.03
C MET A 232 2.76 19.44 -14.00
N HIS A 233 3.35 19.89 -12.90
CA HIS A 233 3.83 21.26 -12.69
C HIS A 233 5.33 21.39 -12.91
N VAL A 234 6.05 20.29 -13.16
CA VAL A 234 7.49 20.31 -13.44
C VAL A 234 7.72 20.69 -14.90
N LEU A 235 8.64 21.62 -15.16
CA LEU A 235 8.99 22.00 -16.53
C LEU A 235 9.51 20.79 -17.33
N GLY A 236 9.02 20.69 -18.57
CA GLY A 236 9.30 19.53 -19.43
C GLY A 236 8.26 18.43 -19.34
N PHE A 237 7.20 18.58 -18.51
CA PHE A 237 6.08 17.66 -18.51
C PHE A 237 5.39 17.64 -19.88
N ASP A 238 5.25 16.44 -20.46
CA ASP A 238 4.52 16.19 -21.69
C ASP A 238 3.14 15.57 -21.38
N ARG A 239 2.08 16.34 -21.62
CA ARG A 239 0.69 15.87 -21.46
C ARG A 239 0.37 14.68 -22.37
N ASN A 240 1.02 14.58 -23.54
CA ASN A 240 0.79 13.46 -24.45
C ASN A 240 1.35 12.16 -23.87
N MET A 241 2.55 12.19 -23.28
CA MET A 241 3.15 11.04 -22.59
C MET A 241 2.22 10.55 -21.46
N TYR A 242 1.70 11.46 -20.64
CA TYR A 242 0.75 11.12 -19.58
C TYR A 242 -0.55 10.50 -20.14
N ARG A 243 -1.10 11.05 -21.24
CA ARG A 243 -2.31 10.52 -21.89
C ARG A 243 -2.07 9.11 -22.44
N VAL A 244 -0.97 8.90 -23.14
CA VAL A 244 -0.60 7.58 -23.70
C VAL A 244 -0.47 6.53 -22.58
N GLU A 245 0.17 6.88 -21.47
CA GLU A 245 0.30 5.94 -20.35
C GLU A 245 -1.05 5.63 -19.69
N ARG A 246 -1.92 6.61 -19.53
CA ARG A 246 -3.30 6.39 -19.04
C ARG A 246 -4.09 5.46 -19.97
N GLU A 247 -4.03 5.69 -21.28
CA GLU A 247 -4.68 4.85 -22.29
C GLU A 247 -4.14 3.43 -22.26
N ARG A 248 -2.82 3.26 -22.14
CA ARG A 248 -2.18 1.96 -22.00
C ARG A 248 -2.70 1.20 -20.76
N LEU A 249 -2.77 1.85 -19.62
CA LEU A 249 -3.28 1.25 -18.37
C LEU A 249 -4.78 0.94 -18.46
N ASP A 250 -5.55 1.78 -19.14
CA ASP A 250 -6.98 1.56 -19.34
C ASP A 250 -7.24 0.32 -20.23
N GLN A 251 -6.40 0.08 -21.22
CA GLN A 251 -6.46 -1.10 -22.10
C GLN A 251 -6.10 -2.41 -21.38
N LEU A 252 -5.40 -2.35 -20.24
CA LEU A 252 -5.08 -3.53 -19.43
C LEU A 252 -6.27 -4.03 -18.60
N LYS A 253 -7.36 -3.26 -18.51
CA LYS A 253 -8.55 -3.66 -17.76
C LYS A 253 -9.07 -4.99 -18.27
N SER A 254 -9.15 -5.98 -17.38
CA SER A 254 -9.72 -7.28 -17.66
C SER A 254 -11.20 -7.27 -17.32
N THR A 255 -12.03 -7.78 -18.24
CA THR A 255 -13.46 -8.01 -18.03
C THR A 255 -13.85 -9.49 -18.10
N ALA A 256 -12.90 -10.36 -18.47
CA ALA A 256 -13.12 -11.79 -18.65
C ALA A 256 -12.65 -12.57 -17.40
N ASN A 257 -13.45 -13.59 -17.03
CA ASN A 257 -13.10 -14.56 -15.96
C ASN A 257 -12.76 -13.94 -14.61
N ASN A 258 -13.47 -12.88 -14.21
CA ASN A 258 -13.28 -12.26 -12.91
C ASN A 258 -13.70 -13.23 -11.80
N PRO A 259 -12.91 -13.36 -10.72
CA PRO A 259 -13.31 -14.13 -9.56
C PRO A 259 -14.55 -13.52 -8.92
N ARG A 260 -15.37 -14.36 -8.30
CA ARG A 260 -16.50 -13.88 -7.50
C ARG A 260 -15.99 -13.17 -6.26
N ILE A 261 -16.43 -11.93 -6.04
CA ILE A 261 -16.08 -11.13 -4.87
C ILE A 261 -17.36 -10.88 -4.07
N ILE A 262 -17.37 -11.33 -2.81
CA ILE A 262 -18.52 -11.23 -1.92
C ILE A 262 -18.15 -10.28 -0.78
N ALA A 263 -19.01 -9.30 -0.50
CA ALA A 263 -18.85 -8.35 0.59
C ALA A 263 -20.12 -8.26 1.43
N THR A 264 -20.01 -8.55 2.71
CA THR A 264 -21.16 -8.54 3.61
C THR A 264 -20.90 -7.70 4.87
N ASP A 265 -21.96 -7.09 5.39
CA ASP A 265 -21.93 -6.42 6.68
C ASP A 265 -23.29 -6.53 7.34
N ILE A 266 -23.33 -6.54 8.66
CA ILE A 266 -24.58 -6.56 9.41
C ILE A 266 -25.33 -5.22 9.33
N SER A 267 -24.61 -4.13 9.07
CA SER A 267 -25.17 -2.79 8.94
C SER A 267 -25.63 -2.51 7.50
N PRO A 268 -26.92 -2.28 7.26
CA PRO A 268 -27.41 -1.84 5.94
C PRO A 268 -26.75 -0.54 5.46
N GLU A 269 -26.45 0.36 6.40
CA GLU A 269 -25.78 1.63 6.10
C GLU A 269 -24.34 1.40 5.63
N ALA A 270 -23.59 0.50 6.26
CA ALA A 270 -22.23 0.15 5.85
C ALA A 270 -22.21 -0.45 4.43
N VAL A 271 -23.14 -1.35 4.12
CA VAL A 271 -23.30 -1.93 2.79
C VAL A 271 -23.65 -0.86 1.75
N GLN A 272 -24.49 0.11 2.09
CA GLN A 272 -24.81 1.23 1.20
C GLN A 272 -23.58 2.11 0.95
N PHE A 273 -22.76 2.40 1.98
CA PHE A 273 -21.50 3.12 1.83
C PHE A 273 -20.53 2.35 0.93
N ALA A 274 -20.42 1.02 1.10
CA ALA A 274 -19.59 0.17 0.29
C ALA A 274 -20.01 0.21 -1.19
N ARG A 275 -21.30 0.16 -1.49
CA ARG A 275 -21.82 0.29 -2.87
C ARG A 275 -21.47 1.65 -3.48
N THR A 276 -21.72 2.75 -2.77
CA THR A 276 -21.41 4.11 -3.24
C THR A 276 -19.91 4.29 -3.53
N ASN A 277 -19.04 3.75 -2.67
CA ASN A 277 -17.60 3.78 -2.88
C ASN A 277 -17.18 2.89 -4.06
N ALA A 278 -17.79 1.71 -4.22
CA ALA A 278 -17.54 0.80 -5.34
C ALA A 278 -18.01 1.38 -6.68
N GLU A 279 -19.13 2.10 -6.72
CA GLU A 279 -19.59 2.88 -7.88
C GLU A 279 -18.55 3.93 -8.28
N ALA A 280 -18.04 4.69 -7.29
CA ALA A 280 -16.99 5.68 -7.53
C ALA A 280 -15.68 5.09 -8.03
N ALA A 281 -15.41 3.81 -7.72
CA ALA A 281 -14.27 3.03 -8.20
C ALA A 281 -14.55 2.32 -9.55
N ASP A 282 -15.77 2.41 -10.09
CA ASP A 282 -16.23 1.69 -11.29
C ASP A 282 -16.09 0.15 -11.19
N VAL A 283 -16.40 -0.40 -9.99
CA VAL A 283 -16.33 -1.85 -9.71
C VAL A 283 -17.56 -2.41 -8.99
N ALA A 284 -18.62 -1.62 -8.81
CA ALA A 284 -19.81 -2.05 -8.05
C ALA A 284 -20.49 -3.31 -8.63
N ASN A 285 -20.46 -3.46 -9.94
CA ASN A 285 -21.01 -4.60 -10.67
C ASN A 285 -20.15 -5.88 -10.57
N LEU A 286 -18.98 -5.81 -9.96
CA LEU A 286 -18.05 -6.92 -9.77
C LEU A 286 -18.10 -7.50 -8.35
N ILE A 287 -18.92 -6.92 -7.48
CA ILE A 287 -18.97 -7.26 -6.05
C ILE A 287 -20.41 -7.60 -5.67
N ASP A 288 -20.60 -8.81 -5.13
CA ASP A 288 -21.87 -9.27 -4.56
C ASP A 288 -22.00 -8.70 -3.13
N PHE A 289 -22.79 -7.62 -2.98
CA PHE A 289 -23.03 -7.01 -1.68
C PHE A 289 -24.31 -7.56 -1.04
N SER A 290 -24.24 -7.96 0.23
CA SER A 290 -25.44 -8.33 1.01
C SER A 290 -25.36 -7.86 2.46
N VAL A 291 -26.55 -7.65 3.05
CA VAL A 291 -26.71 -7.31 4.46
C VAL A 291 -27.02 -8.60 5.22
N CYS A 292 -26.07 -9.07 6.02
CA CYS A 292 -26.26 -10.24 6.89
C CYS A 292 -25.20 -10.25 8.00
N ASP A 293 -25.46 -11.05 9.03
CA ASP A 293 -24.41 -11.44 9.98
C ASP A 293 -23.29 -12.17 9.24
N PHE A 294 -22.03 -11.93 9.58
CA PHE A 294 -20.89 -12.56 8.90
C PHE A 294 -20.95 -14.09 8.94
N ARG A 295 -21.60 -14.68 9.94
CA ARG A 295 -21.82 -16.12 10.08
C ARG A 295 -22.77 -16.71 9.02
N GLU A 296 -23.55 -15.85 8.38
CA GLU A 296 -24.48 -16.16 7.30
C GLU A 296 -23.93 -15.85 5.91
N THR A 297 -22.73 -15.26 5.86
CA THR A 297 -22.06 -14.97 4.58
C THR A 297 -21.94 -16.23 3.75
N GLU A 298 -22.35 -16.15 2.49
CA GLU A 298 -22.21 -17.23 1.52
C GLU A 298 -20.73 -17.53 1.28
N ILE A 299 -20.35 -18.80 1.40
CA ILE A 299 -19.00 -19.28 1.11
C ILE A 299 -19.09 -20.16 -0.14
N PRO A 300 -18.58 -19.68 -1.31
CA PRO A 300 -18.52 -20.50 -2.52
C PRO A 300 -17.78 -21.82 -2.28
N PRO A 301 -18.20 -22.93 -2.92
CA PRO A 301 -17.44 -24.18 -2.89
C PRO A 301 -16.09 -24.03 -3.59
N ASP A 302 -15.22 -25.02 -3.49
CA ASP A 302 -13.94 -25.14 -4.19
C ASP A 302 -12.80 -24.21 -3.69
N GLY A 303 -12.97 -23.63 -2.52
CA GLY A 303 -11.92 -22.86 -1.87
C GLY A 303 -11.87 -21.39 -2.34
N GLY A 304 -10.96 -20.63 -1.73
CA GLY A 304 -10.83 -19.21 -1.99
C GLY A 304 -10.03 -18.48 -0.91
N VAL A 305 -10.20 -17.17 -0.87
CA VAL A 305 -9.63 -16.31 0.17
C VAL A 305 -10.76 -15.61 0.94
N LEU A 306 -10.63 -15.63 2.26
CA LEU A 306 -11.53 -14.99 3.19
C LEU A 306 -10.74 -13.95 3.99
N MET A 307 -11.16 -12.68 3.99
CA MET A 307 -10.44 -11.62 4.68
C MET A 307 -11.36 -10.76 5.54
N PHE A 308 -11.09 -10.73 6.85
CA PHE A 308 -11.77 -9.93 7.85
C PHE A 308 -10.95 -8.71 8.27
N ASN A 309 -11.63 -7.61 8.51
CA ASN A 309 -11.12 -6.46 9.25
C ASN A 309 -12.11 -6.08 10.37
N PRO A 310 -12.22 -6.89 11.43
CA PRO A 310 -13.12 -6.62 12.53
C PRO A 310 -12.68 -5.42 13.35
N GLU A 311 -13.57 -4.83 14.12
CA GLU A 311 -13.21 -3.84 15.13
C GLU A 311 -12.23 -4.46 16.14
N TYR A 312 -11.20 -3.69 16.53
CA TYR A 312 -10.21 -4.14 17.54
C TYR A 312 -10.07 -3.16 18.72
N GLY A 313 -11.04 -2.25 18.86
CA GLY A 313 -11.41 -1.38 19.97
C GLY A 313 -10.30 -0.82 20.86
N GLU A 314 -10.39 0.49 21.14
CA GLU A 314 -9.60 1.16 22.20
C GLU A 314 -10.49 1.54 23.42
N ARG A 315 -11.79 1.23 23.42
CA ARG A 315 -12.73 1.66 24.46
C ARG A 315 -12.97 0.58 25.50
N LEU A 316 -12.72 0.92 26.76
CA LEU A 316 -13.11 0.14 27.94
C LEU A 316 -14.64 -0.06 27.94
N GLY A 317 -15.09 -1.32 27.93
CA GLY A 317 -16.51 -1.72 27.95
C GLY A 317 -16.95 -2.58 26.76
N GLU A 318 -16.28 -2.48 25.63
CA GLU A 318 -16.54 -3.27 24.40
C GLU A 318 -15.70 -4.57 24.33
N GLU A 319 -14.77 -4.78 25.28
CA GLU A 319 -13.79 -5.86 25.20
C GLU A 319 -14.42 -7.27 25.25
N ALA A 320 -15.48 -7.45 26.05
CA ALA A 320 -16.15 -8.75 26.17
C ALA A 320 -16.88 -9.13 24.86
N GLU A 321 -17.55 -8.18 24.22
CA GLU A 321 -18.25 -8.38 22.95
C GLU A 321 -17.24 -8.66 21.81
N LEU A 322 -16.10 -7.98 21.82
CA LEU A 322 -15.03 -8.21 20.85
C LEU A 322 -14.38 -9.58 21.02
N ILE A 323 -14.17 -10.05 22.27
CA ILE A 323 -13.67 -11.41 22.56
C ILE A 323 -14.62 -12.45 21.95
N GLU A 324 -15.93 -12.29 22.16
CA GLU A 324 -16.92 -13.20 21.59
C GLU A 324 -16.91 -13.15 20.06
N THR A 325 -16.88 -11.96 19.46
CA THR A 325 -16.81 -11.77 18.01
C THR A 325 -15.61 -12.48 17.41
N TYR A 326 -14.41 -12.34 17.98
CA TYR A 326 -13.20 -13.00 17.48
C TYR A 326 -13.28 -14.53 17.65
N SER A 327 -13.88 -15.03 18.73
CA SER A 327 -14.15 -16.46 18.91
C SER A 327 -15.09 -16.99 17.84
N GLN A 328 -16.17 -16.26 17.56
CA GLN A 328 -17.16 -16.60 16.54
C GLN A 328 -16.55 -16.58 15.12
N ILE A 329 -15.63 -15.63 14.81
CA ILE A 329 -14.86 -15.63 13.55
C ILE A 329 -14.08 -16.93 13.40
N GLY A 330 -13.40 -17.36 14.45
CA GLY A 330 -12.66 -18.61 14.45
C GLY A 330 -13.55 -19.84 14.23
N ASP A 331 -14.70 -19.88 14.86
CA ASP A 331 -15.69 -20.95 14.68
C ASP A 331 -16.30 -20.98 13.28
N PHE A 332 -16.65 -19.79 12.74
CA PHE A 332 -17.12 -19.66 11.36
C PHE A 332 -16.08 -20.20 10.36
N MET A 333 -14.82 -19.77 10.50
CA MET A 333 -13.73 -20.25 9.65
C MET A 333 -13.56 -21.77 9.72
N LYS A 334 -13.61 -22.38 10.93
CA LYS A 334 -13.50 -23.83 11.11
C LYS A 334 -14.65 -24.61 10.51
N LYS A 335 -15.89 -24.10 10.69
CA LYS A 335 -17.10 -24.86 10.37
C LYS A 335 -17.54 -24.71 8.93
N LYS A 336 -17.32 -23.52 8.31
CA LYS A 336 -17.88 -23.19 7.00
C LYS A 336 -16.85 -22.96 5.90
N CYS A 337 -15.58 -22.67 6.24
CA CYS A 337 -14.60 -22.22 5.26
C CYS A 337 -13.49 -23.24 4.97
N GLY A 338 -13.81 -24.56 5.04
CA GLY A 338 -12.84 -25.61 4.68
C GLY A 338 -12.35 -25.45 3.24
N GLY A 339 -11.02 -25.51 3.03
CA GLY A 339 -10.38 -25.30 1.72
C GLY A 339 -9.99 -23.85 1.43
N TYR A 340 -10.32 -22.90 2.32
CA TYR A 340 -9.98 -21.49 2.17
C TYR A 340 -8.67 -21.11 2.86
N TRP A 341 -8.07 -20.02 2.38
CA TRP A 341 -7.12 -19.24 3.15
C TRP A 341 -7.87 -18.13 3.88
N GLY A 342 -7.86 -18.17 5.21
CA GLY A 342 -8.50 -17.16 6.06
C GLY A 342 -7.50 -16.11 6.51
N TYR A 343 -7.92 -14.86 6.51
CA TYR A 343 -7.12 -13.73 6.98
C TYR A 343 -7.92 -12.88 7.96
N VAL A 344 -7.28 -12.47 9.05
CA VAL A 344 -7.85 -11.51 10.01
C VAL A 344 -6.84 -10.39 10.25
N PHE A 345 -7.20 -9.18 9.88
CA PHE A 345 -6.42 -7.99 10.17
C PHE A 345 -6.80 -7.45 11.54
N THR A 346 -5.84 -7.23 12.42
CA THR A 346 -6.12 -6.73 13.78
C THR A 346 -4.95 -5.92 14.34
N GLY A 347 -5.26 -4.85 15.06
CA GLY A 347 -4.32 -4.09 15.90
C GLY A 347 -4.25 -4.61 17.34
N ASN A 348 -5.07 -5.59 17.71
CA ASN A 348 -5.12 -6.15 19.06
C ASN A 348 -4.66 -7.61 19.07
N ARG A 349 -3.46 -7.84 19.63
CA ARG A 349 -2.84 -9.18 19.69
C ARG A 349 -3.60 -10.14 20.60
N GLU A 350 -4.24 -9.66 21.67
CA GLU A 350 -4.96 -10.50 22.61
C GLU A 350 -6.29 -10.97 21.99
N LEU A 351 -7.00 -10.10 21.28
CA LEU A 351 -8.17 -10.50 20.50
C LEU A 351 -7.79 -11.51 19.41
N GLY A 352 -6.66 -11.32 18.74
CA GLY A 352 -6.17 -12.27 17.74
C GLY A 352 -5.98 -13.69 18.28
N LYS A 353 -5.65 -13.86 19.57
CA LYS A 353 -5.56 -15.18 20.24
C LYS A 353 -6.94 -15.82 20.46
N LYS A 354 -8.01 -15.01 20.58
CA LYS A 354 -9.37 -15.49 20.82
C LYS A 354 -10.01 -16.17 19.61
N ILE A 355 -9.46 -15.98 18.41
CA ILE A 355 -9.86 -16.73 17.21
C ILE A 355 -9.79 -18.25 17.42
N GLY A 356 -8.92 -18.72 18.31
CA GLY A 356 -8.82 -20.15 18.67
C GLY A 356 -8.29 -21.02 17.51
N LEU A 357 -7.61 -20.41 16.52
CA LEU A 357 -6.84 -21.05 15.45
C LEU A 357 -5.38 -20.63 15.55
N LYS A 358 -4.47 -21.52 15.19
CA LYS A 358 -3.03 -21.19 15.12
C LYS A 358 -2.71 -20.59 13.76
N PRO A 359 -2.33 -19.30 13.67
CA PRO A 359 -1.98 -18.70 12.39
C PRO A 359 -0.68 -19.30 11.83
N LYS A 360 -0.64 -19.51 10.52
CA LYS A 360 0.56 -19.91 9.77
C LYS A 360 1.59 -18.81 9.72
N ARG A 361 1.13 -17.58 9.43
CA ARG A 361 1.96 -16.38 9.40
C ARG A 361 1.29 -15.24 10.17
N ARG A 362 2.10 -14.32 10.65
CA ARG A 362 1.69 -13.04 11.23
C ARG A 362 2.44 -11.96 10.48
N ILE A 363 1.79 -11.33 9.52
CA ILE A 363 2.40 -10.32 8.65
C ILE A 363 2.22 -8.96 9.32
N GLU A 364 3.31 -8.22 9.46
CA GLU A 364 3.34 -6.94 10.16
C GLU A 364 2.94 -5.78 9.26
N PHE A 365 2.05 -4.93 9.76
CA PHE A 365 1.69 -3.65 9.17
C PHE A 365 1.63 -2.60 10.27
N VAL A 366 1.98 -1.36 9.96
CA VAL A 366 1.86 -0.25 10.90
C VAL A 366 0.92 0.79 10.32
N THR A 367 -0.14 1.10 11.05
CA THR A 367 -1.09 2.16 10.71
C THR A 367 -0.97 3.28 11.73
N ALA A 368 -0.60 4.48 11.29
CA ALA A 368 -0.32 5.60 12.18
C ALA A 368 0.67 5.18 13.30
N GLN A 369 0.16 4.89 14.51
CA GLN A 369 0.97 4.44 15.66
C GLN A 369 0.63 3.00 16.08
N LEU A 370 -0.32 2.33 15.40
CA LEU A 370 -0.77 0.99 15.77
C LEU A 370 0.03 -0.09 15.04
N ASP A 371 0.56 -1.03 15.81
CA ASP A 371 1.22 -2.22 15.34
C ASP A 371 0.18 -3.29 15.01
N CYS A 372 -0.23 -3.34 13.75
CA CYS A 372 -1.24 -4.26 13.26
C CYS A 372 -0.63 -5.56 12.71
N ARG A 373 -1.44 -6.60 12.67
CA ARG A 373 -1.08 -7.91 12.12
C ARG A 373 -2.16 -8.40 11.18
N LEU A 374 -1.74 -8.92 10.04
CA LEU A 374 -2.57 -9.78 9.21
C LEU A 374 -2.25 -11.23 9.62
N LEU A 375 -3.20 -11.88 10.27
CA LEU A 375 -3.11 -13.28 10.70
C LEU A 375 -3.57 -14.18 9.57
N GLU A 376 -2.71 -15.09 9.11
CA GLU A 376 -2.98 -16.02 8.01
C GLU A 376 -3.32 -17.41 8.55
N PHE A 377 -4.41 -17.99 8.09
CA PHE A 377 -4.89 -19.32 8.47
C PHE A 377 -5.13 -20.18 7.23
N GLU A 378 -4.63 -21.42 7.25
CA GLU A 378 -4.97 -22.43 6.27
C GLU A 378 -6.12 -23.26 6.84
N LEU A 379 -7.28 -23.22 6.18
CA LEU A 379 -8.51 -23.83 6.67
C LEU A 379 -8.75 -25.16 5.97
N TYR A 380 -8.56 -26.24 6.70
CA TYR A 380 -8.70 -27.59 6.16
C TYR A 380 -10.15 -28.07 6.22
N ALA A 381 -10.59 -28.81 5.22
CA ALA A 381 -11.80 -29.62 5.30
C ALA A 381 -11.51 -30.86 6.17
N GLY A 382 -12.03 -30.89 7.42
CA GLY A 382 -11.85 -31.99 8.37
C GLY A 382 -10.87 -31.71 9.52
N THR A 383 -10.79 -32.65 10.46
CA THR A 383 -9.91 -32.56 11.64
C THR A 383 -8.54 -33.18 11.35
N ARG A 384 -7.47 -32.39 11.50
CA ARG A 384 -6.07 -32.89 11.55
C ARG A 384 -5.73 -33.55 12.89
N ARG A 385 -6.63 -34.28 13.53
CA ARG A 385 -6.23 -35.15 14.61
C ARG A 385 -5.57 -36.37 14.00
N VAL A 386 -4.25 -36.41 14.04
CA VAL A 386 -3.49 -37.65 13.85
C VAL A 386 -3.92 -38.59 14.98
N THR A 387 -4.76 -39.56 14.70
CA THR A 387 -5.04 -40.65 15.61
C THR A 387 -3.73 -41.42 15.86
N PRO A 388 -3.50 -41.93 17.06
CA PRO A 388 -2.27 -42.70 17.37
C PRO A 388 -2.00 -43.86 16.42
N GLU A 389 -3.03 -44.40 15.76
CA GLU A 389 -2.92 -45.52 14.81
C GLU A 389 -2.17 -45.19 13.51
N SER A 390 -2.17 -43.92 13.06
CA SER A 390 -1.43 -43.52 11.85
C SER A 390 0.10 -43.41 12.06
N LYS A 391 0.60 -43.58 13.27
CA LYS A 391 2.06 -43.66 13.59
C LYS A 391 2.64 -45.06 13.49
N LEU A 392 1.82 -46.09 13.38
CA LEU A 392 2.26 -47.47 13.31
C LEU A 392 2.54 -47.97 11.88
N GLU A 393 2.06 -47.28 10.86
CA GLU A 393 2.25 -47.69 9.45
C GLU A 393 3.48 -47.13 8.76
N SER A 394 4.32 -46.32 9.42
CA SER A 394 5.51 -45.68 8.83
C SER A 394 6.84 -46.20 9.34
N ASN A 395 6.88 -47.43 9.93
CA ASN A 395 8.14 -48.08 10.27
C ASN A 395 8.42 -49.14 9.17
N PRO A 396 9.39 -48.94 8.27
CA PRO A 396 9.83 -50.03 7.42
C PRO A 396 10.55 -51.07 8.24
N GLU A 397 10.05 -52.30 8.15
CA GLU A 397 10.63 -53.48 8.75
C GLU A 397 12.15 -53.59 8.48
N SER A 398 12.91 -53.71 9.52
CA SER A 398 14.29 -54.11 9.48
C SER A 398 14.38 -55.56 8.97
N ASN A 399 14.88 -55.75 7.78
CA ASN A 399 15.29 -57.06 7.30
C ASN A 399 16.41 -57.63 8.20
N PRO A 400 16.27 -58.86 8.67
CA PRO A 400 17.37 -59.55 9.38
C PRO A 400 18.48 -59.94 8.39
N VAL A 401 19.68 -59.53 8.70
CA VAL A 401 20.91 -59.97 8.03
C VAL A 401 21.07 -61.47 8.30
N ALA A 402 21.06 -62.28 7.27
CA ALA A 402 21.48 -63.68 7.33
C ALA A 402 22.99 -63.73 7.47
N GLU A 403 23.46 -64.29 8.58
CA GLU A 403 24.80 -64.86 8.73
C GLU A 403 24.89 -66.10 7.86
N ASP A 404 25.75 -66.08 6.87
CA ASP A 404 26.29 -67.35 6.32
C ASP A 404 27.82 -67.25 6.40
N GLY A 405 28.34 -68.22 7.22
CA GLY A 405 29.73 -68.45 7.40
C GLY A 405 30.35 -69.30 6.31
N LEU A 406 31.64 -69.45 6.45
CA LEU A 406 32.54 -70.46 5.91
C LEU A 406 33.44 -70.06 4.70
N ASN A 407 34.66 -70.05 5.10
CA ASN A 407 36.00 -70.35 4.53
C ASN A 407 36.81 -69.18 4.08
#